data_2840de8dcfa2a08e5f73b8d1acab701f
#
_entry.id   2840de8dcfa2a08e5f73b8d1acab701f
#
_cell.length_a   1.000
_cell.length_b   1.000
_cell.length_c   1.000
_cell.angle_alpha   90.00
_cell.angle_beta   90.00
_cell.angle_gamma   90.00
#
_symmetry.space_group_name_H-M   'P 1'
#
loop_
_entity.id
_entity.type
_entity.pdbx_description
1 polymer ?
#
loop_
_entity_poly.entity_id
_entity_poly.type
_entity_poly.pdbx_seq_one_letter_code
_entity_poly.pdbx_strand_id
1 'polypeptide(L)'
;MRAPCHNHHRTKTYFSSVRRAGEFQERLTLESDAVRIYAYQSVVVPGLLQIDAYAEAVIRGTGSKRMSDEEVRTLVDLRLARQAIFDRDDAPQYLCILDESVLHRQVGGPGVTAAQLRNLVEVSDRPGIAVQVIPYAQGAYVGMDGPFTVYSYPDPMELDVVGLDNLDGGLYLEESGAVENYRSAFDQLRAAALSSRQSMDVISRVARDLENE
;
A
#
# COMPACT_ATOMS: atom_id res chain seq x y z
N MET A 1 5.69 -39.64 -36.64
CA MET A 1 6.07 -39.69 -35.20
C MET A 1 5.94 -38.29 -34.62
N ARG A 2 4.90 -38.04 -33.82
CA ARG A 2 4.68 -36.75 -33.17
C ARG A 2 5.22 -36.87 -31.74
N ALA A 3 6.16 -35.98 -31.36
CA ALA A 3 6.61 -35.85 -29.97
C ALA A 3 5.58 -35.08 -29.14
N PRO A 4 5.35 -35.41 -27.87
CA PRO A 4 4.32 -34.79 -27.06
C PRO A 4 4.78 -33.44 -26.50
N CYS A 5 3.99 -32.40 -26.74
CA CYS A 5 4.06 -31.14 -26.04
C CYS A 5 3.50 -31.32 -24.62
N HIS A 6 4.36 -31.52 -23.62
CA HIS A 6 3.96 -31.44 -22.21
C HIS A 6 5.08 -30.79 -21.41
N ASN A 7 4.74 -29.74 -20.69
CA ASN A 7 5.47 -29.18 -19.54
C ASN A 7 5.87 -27.68 -19.56
N HIS A 8 5.17 -26.83 -20.31
CA HIS A 8 5.45 -25.38 -20.21
C HIS A 8 4.63 -24.63 -19.14
N HIS A 9 3.52 -25.21 -18.65
CA HIS A 9 2.67 -24.51 -17.66
C HIS A 9 3.13 -24.64 -16.19
N ARG A 10 3.76 -25.77 -15.83
CA ARG A 10 4.23 -25.99 -14.45
C ARG A 10 5.44 -25.11 -14.09
N THR A 11 6.35 -24.92 -15.02
CA THR A 11 7.58 -24.14 -14.81
C THR A 11 7.26 -22.66 -14.59
N LYS A 12 6.34 -22.08 -15.39
CA LYS A 12 5.93 -20.67 -15.25
C LYS A 12 5.21 -20.38 -13.94
N THR A 13 4.44 -21.32 -13.40
CA THR A 13 3.73 -21.17 -12.14
C THR A 13 4.68 -21.20 -10.94
N TYR A 14 5.69 -22.07 -10.98
CA TYR A 14 6.71 -22.17 -9.93
C TYR A 14 7.58 -20.92 -9.87
N PHE A 15 8.06 -20.42 -11.01
CA PHE A 15 8.86 -19.18 -11.07
C PHE A 15 8.08 -17.95 -10.59
N SER A 16 6.78 -17.84 -10.88
CA SER A 16 5.97 -16.70 -10.44
C SER A 16 5.66 -16.72 -8.93
N SER A 17 5.58 -17.88 -8.30
CA SER A 17 5.38 -18.02 -6.85
C SER A 17 6.66 -17.76 -6.07
N VAL A 18 7.80 -18.27 -6.56
CA VAL A 18 9.13 -18.03 -5.97
C VAL A 18 9.51 -16.55 -6.06
N ARG A 19 9.23 -15.90 -7.20
CA ARG A 19 9.47 -14.47 -7.38
C ARG A 19 8.64 -13.62 -6.42
N ARG A 20 7.34 -13.88 -6.27
CA ARG A 20 6.48 -13.18 -5.32
C ARG A 20 6.91 -13.38 -3.86
N ALA A 21 7.41 -14.55 -3.50
CA ALA A 21 7.95 -14.80 -2.17
C ALA A 21 9.23 -13.97 -1.91
N GLY A 22 10.11 -13.84 -2.91
CA GLY A 22 11.29 -12.99 -2.83
C GLY A 22 10.94 -11.52 -2.67
N GLU A 23 10.03 -11.00 -3.48
CA GLU A 23 9.54 -9.63 -3.43
C GLU A 23 8.83 -9.30 -2.10
N PHE A 24 8.08 -10.27 -1.57
CA PHE A 24 7.46 -10.13 -0.25
C PHE A 24 8.51 -10.05 0.86
N GLN A 25 9.55 -10.89 0.81
CA GLN A 25 10.65 -10.88 1.78
C GLN A 25 11.46 -9.57 1.71
N GLU A 26 11.72 -9.07 0.51
CA GLU A 26 12.41 -7.81 0.29
C GLU A 26 11.61 -6.64 0.89
N ARG A 27 10.31 -6.58 0.64
CA ARG A 27 9.43 -5.57 1.25
C ARG A 27 9.41 -5.66 2.78
N LEU A 28 9.36 -6.86 3.36
CA LEU A 28 9.42 -7.05 4.80
C LEU A 28 10.71 -6.47 5.39
N THR A 29 11.85 -6.70 4.74
CA THR A 29 13.14 -6.15 5.17
C THR A 29 13.12 -4.63 5.11
N LEU A 30 12.69 -4.05 3.99
CA LEU A 30 12.60 -2.58 3.84
C LEU A 30 11.70 -1.94 4.90
N GLU A 31 10.55 -2.55 5.21
CA GLU A 31 9.63 -2.05 6.22
C GLU A 31 10.19 -2.21 7.64
N SER A 32 10.87 -3.35 7.93
CA SER A 32 11.38 -3.63 9.27
C SER A 32 12.53 -2.74 9.70
N ASP A 33 13.35 -2.31 8.75
CA ASP A 33 14.58 -1.57 9.00
C ASP A 33 14.39 -0.05 8.88
N ALA A 34 13.25 0.37 8.28
CA ALA A 34 12.94 1.78 8.10
C ALA A 34 12.59 2.47 9.43
N VAL A 35 13.08 3.69 9.63
CA VAL A 35 12.65 4.58 10.72
C VAL A 35 11.53 5.53 10.29
N ARG A 36 11.35 5.73 8.98
CA ARG A 36 10.23 6.48 8.40
C ARG A 36 9.77 5.81 7.11
N ILE A 37 8.46 5.76 6.93
CA ILE A 37 7.82 5.25 5.72
C ILE A 37 6.85 6.32 5.22
N TYR A 38 7.10 6.80 4.01
CA TYR A 38 6.27 7.79 3.33
C TYR A 38 5.54 7.11 2.18
N ALA A 39 4.23 6.91 2.32
CA ALA A 39 3.43 6.20 1.33
C ALA A 39 2.46 7.16 0.63
N TYR A 40 2.51 7.24 -0.69
CA TYR A 40 1.47 7.84 -1.50
C TYR A 40 0.69 6.75 -2.23
N GLN A 41 -0.65 6.82 -2.16
CA GLN A 41 -1.54 5.84 -2.78
C GLN A 41 -2.70 6.52 -3.50
N SER A 42 -2.93 6.14 -4.75
CA SER A 42 -3.99 6.67 -5.60
C SER A 42 -5.02 5.62 -6.05
N VAL A 43 -4.85 4.36 -5.66
CA VAL A 43 -5.69 3.26 -6.15
C VAL A 43 -6.43 2.55 -5.02
N VAL A 44 -5.73 2.13 -3.98
CA VAL A 44 -6.29 1.40 -2.82
C VAL A 44 -5.60 1.85 -1.54
N VAL A 45 -6.22 1.59 -0.39
CA VAL A 45 -5.57 1.78 0.92
C VAL A 45 -4.29 0.95 0.98
N PRO A 46 -3.16 1.48 1.47
CA PRO A 46 -1.90 0.74 1.56
C PRO A 46 -2.00 -0.47 2.48
N GLY A 47 -1.27 -1.54 2.15
CA GLY A 47 -1.37 -2.84 2.84
C GLY A 47 -1.13 -2.78 4.35
N LEU A 48 -0.28 -1.86 4.83
CA LEU A 48 -0.02 -1.64 6.25
C LEU A 48 -1.20 -1.06 7.03
N LEU A 49 -2.22 -0.53 6.36
CA LEU A 49 -3.42 0.04 6.98
C LEU A 49 -4.70 -0.73 6.62
N GLN A 50 -4.61 -1.87 5.91
CA GLN A 50 -5.79 -2.63 5.49
C GLN A 50 -6.35 -3.48 6.63
N ILE A 51 -7.68 -3.54 6.74
CA ILE A 51 -8.36 -4.56 7.53
C ILE A 51 -8.44 -5.89 6.75
N ASP A 52 -8.71 -6.99 7.43
CA ASP A 52 -8.80 -8.36 6.88
C ASP A 52 -9.69 -8.43 5.62
N ALA A 53 -10.95 -8.03 5.73
CA ALA A 53 -11.93 -8.12 4.64
C ALA A 53 -11.54 -7.24 3.42
N TYR A 54 -10.93 -6.08 3.65
CA TYR A 54 -10.46 -5.22 2.56
C TYR A 54 -9.23 -5.84 1.88
N ALA A 55 -8.29 -6.38 2.66
CA ALA A 55 -7.11 -7.07 2.15
C ALA A 55 -7.51 -8.28 1.28
N GLU A 56 -8.48 -9.08 1.75
CA GLU A 56 -9.03 -10.20 0.98
C GLU A 56 -9.63 -9.73 -0.35
N ALA A 57 -10.46 -8.70 -0.31
CA ALA A 57 -11.10 -8.16 -1.51
C ALA A 57 -10.06 -7.63 -2.53
N VAL A 58 -9.01 -6.93 -2.07
CA VAL A 58 -7.90 -6.48 -2.93
C VAL A 58 -7.18 -7.69 -3.55
N ILE A 59 -6.80 -8.69 -2.75
CA ILE A 59 -6.06 -9.86 -3.22
C ILE A 59 -6.86 -10.64 -4.27
N ARG A 60 -8.16 -10.84 -4.03
CA ARG A 60 -9.05 -11.51 -5.00
C ARG A 60 -9.24 -10.69 -6.28
N GLY A 61 -9.39 -9.38 -6.15
CA GLY A 61 -9.66 -8.48 -7.29
C GLY A 61 -8.45 -8.20 -8.17
N THR A 62 -7.22 -8.22 -7.60
CA THR A 62 -5.98 -7.93 -8.33
C THR A 62 -5.21 -9.19 -8.74
N GLY A 63 -5.63 -10.35 -8.27
CA GLY A 63 -5.02 -11.63 -8.63
C GLY A 63 -5.15 -11.92 -10.13
N SER A 64 -4.02 -12.04 -10.83
CA SER A 64 -3.97 -12.39 -12.27
C SER A 64 -4.43 -13.83 -12.57
N LYS A 65 -4.56 -14.68 -11.55
CA LYS A 65 -5.01 -16.07 -11.62
C LYS A 65 -6.08 -16.33 -10.57
N ARG A 66 -6.96 -17.28 -10.88
CA ARG A 66 -7.93 -17.79 -9.89
C ARG A 66 -7.15 -18.52 -8.79
N MET A 67 -7.09 -17.90 -7.60
CA MET A 67 -6.48 -18.46 -6.40
C MET A 67 -7.50 -19.29 -5.63
N SER A 68 -7.05 -20.34 -4.93
CA SER A 68 -7.86 -21.04 -3.95
C SER A 68 -8.10 -20.17 -2.71
N ASP A 69 -9.12 -20.52 -1.92
CA ASP A 69 -9.41 -19.79 -0.68
C ASP A 69 -8.25 -19.88 0.32
N GLU A 70 -7.54 -21.00 0.36
CA GLU A 70 -6.35 -21.19 1.19
C GLU A 70 -5.19 -20.29 0.78
N GLU A 71 -4.94 -20.15 -0.54
CA GLU A 71 -3.92 -19.23 -1.06
C GLU A 71 -4.25 -17.78 -0.74
N VAL A 72 -5.52 -17.38 -0.89
CA VAL A 72 -5.98 -16.03 -0.53
C VAL A 72 -5.80 -15.80 0.96
N ARG A 73 -6.23 -16.74 1.83
CA ARG A 73 -6.10 -16.62 3.28
C ARG A 73 -4.64 -16.45 3.70
N THR A 74 -3.74 -17.27 3.14
CA THR A 74 -2.30 -17.16 3.39
C THR A 74 -1.76 -15.77 3.06
N LEU A 75 -2.16 -15.21 1.91
CA LEU A 75 -1.71 -13.87 1.51
C LEU A 75 -2.30 -12.75 2.38
N VAL A 76 -3.54 -12.91 2.86
CA VAL A 76 -4.16 -11.99 3.83
C VAL A 76 -3.38 -12.04 5.13
N ASP A 77 -3.15 -13.23 5.69
CA ASP A 77 -2.43 -13.40 6.95
C ASP A 77 -1.02 -12.80 6.90
N LEU A 78 -0.29 -13.05 5.81
CA LEU A 78 1.01 -12.44 5.57
C LEU A 78 0.94 -10.90 5.48
N ARG A 79 -0.09 -10.35 4.86
CA ARG A 79 -0.29 -8.90 4.76
C ARG A 79 -0.59 -8.27 6.12
N LEU A 80 -1.45 -8.90 6.91
CA LEU A 80 -1.80 -8.41 8.24
C LEU A 80 -0.64 -8.54 9.22
N ALA A 81 0.13 -9.62 9.14
CA ALA A 81 1.32 -9.82 9.98
C ALA A 81 2.34 -8.69 9.85
N ARG A 82 2.45 -8.03 8.67
CA ARG A 82 3.34 -6.87 8.47
C ARG A 82 2.97 -5.67 9.35
N GLN A 83 1.70 -5.53 9.75
CA GLN A 83 1.24 -4.41 10.57
C GLN A 83 1.84 -4.43 11.98
N ALA A 84 2.39 -5.57 12.42
CA ALA A 84 3.09 -5.69 13.70
C ALA A 84 4.31 -4.74 13.83
N ILE A 85 4.81 -4.17 12.74
CA ILE A 85 5.87 -3.13 12.79
C ILE A 85 5.43 -1.91 13.62
N PHE A 86 4.14 -1.62 13.67
CA PHE A 86 3.59 -0.50 14.45
C PHE A 86 3.45 -0.79 15.95
N ASP A 87 3.64 -2.03 16.38
CA ASP A 87 3.55 -2.44 17.78
C ASP A 87 4.93 -2.55 18.45
N ARG A 88 6.00 -2.23 17.73
CA ARG A 88 7.38 -2.25 18.21
C ARG A 88 7.71 -0.99 19.01
N ASP A 89 8.67 -1.07 19.93
CA ASP A 89 9.18 0.08 20.67
C ASP A 89 9.86 1.10 19.75
N ASP A 90 10.49 0.60 18.67
CA ASP A 90 11.16 1.36 17.61
C ASP A 90 10.29 1.48 16.33
N ALA A 91 8.97 1.47 16.47
CA ALA A 91 8.04 1.56 15.35
C ALA A 91 8.38 2.73 14.41
N PRO A 92 8.34 2.53 13.09
CA PRO A 92 8.61 3.60 12.12
C PRO A 92 7.55 4.69 12.20
N GLN A 93 7.95 5.93 11.91
CA GLN A 93 6.99 6.98 11.59
C GLN A 93 6.37 6.69 10.21
N TYR A 94 5.05 6.60 10.16
CA TYR A 94 4.32 6.29 8.95
C TYR A 94 3.44 7.48 8.54
N LEU A 95 3.75 8.09 7.41
CA LEU A 95 2.92 9.13 6.82
C LEU A 95 2.32 8.61 5.50
N CYS A 96 1.01 8.48 5.48
CA CYS A 96 0.26 8.05 4.30
C CYS A 96 -0.51 9.23 3.70
N ILE A 97 -0.32 9.46 2.40
CA ILE A 97 -1.13 10.40 1.63
C ILE A 97 -1.98 9.60 0.64
N LEU A 98 -3.28 9.79 0.70
CA LEU A 98 -4.26 9.14 -0.18
C LEU A 98 -4.82 10.16 -1.16
N ASP A 99 -4.93 9.79 -2.43
CA ASP A 99 -5.84 10.47 -3.34
C ASP A 99 -7.29 10.22 -2.90
N GLU A 100 -8.16 11.22 -3.00
CA GLU A 100 -9.57 11.10 -2.57
C GLU A 100 -10.31 9.96 -3.29
N SER A 101 -9.90 9.56 -4.50
CA SER A 101 -10.48 8.43 -5.25
C SER A 101 -10.40 7.11 -4.49
N VAL A 102 -9.38 6.94 -3.62
CA VAL A 102 -9.22 5.74 -2.79
C VAL A 102 -10.40 5.57 -1.83
N LEU A 103 -10.96 6.69 -1.32
CA LEU A 103 -12.07 6.68 -0.38
C LEU A 103 -13.39 6.23 -1.02
N HIS A 104 -13.55 6.47 -2.32
CA HIS A 104 -14.77 6.20 -3.07
C HIS A 104 -14.75 4.88 -3.84
N ARG A 105 -13.61 4.20 -3.91
CA ARG A 105 -13.50 2.89 -4.55
C ARG A 105 -14.04 1.81 -3.62
N GLN A 106 -15.20 1.27 -3.93
CA GLN A 106 -15.91 0.27 -3.12
C GLN A 106 -15.26 -1.13 -3.21
N VAL A 107 -14.07 -1.26 -2.61
CA VAL A 107 -13.33 -2.53 -2.54
C VAL A 107 -14.02 -3.48 -1.56
N GLY A 108 -14.48 -4.63 -2.05
CA GLY A 108 -15.27 -5.58 -1.25
C GLY A 108 -16.71 -5.12 -0.98
N GLY A 109 -17.15 -4.06 -1.65
CA GLY A 109 -18.49 -3.46 -1.49
C GLY A 109 -18.52 -2.33 -0.44
N PRO A 110 -19.67 -1.63 -0.32
CA PRO A 110 -19.78 -0.43 0.51
C PRO A 110 -19.50 -0.71 1.98
N GLY A 111 -20.01 -1.81 2.55
CA GLY A 111 -19.79 -2.15 3.96
C GLY A 111 -18.33 -2.43 4.32
N VAL A 112 -17.58 -3.13 3.46
CA VAL A 112 -16.14 -3.40 3.68
C VAL A 112 -15.34 -2.09 3.54
N THR A 113 -15.68 -1.27 2.55
CA THR A 113 -15.03 0.03 2.36
C THR A 113 -15.31 0.96 3.54
N ALA A 114 -16.55 1.07 4.01
CA ALA A 114 -16.89 1.85 5.18
C ALA A 114 -16.12 1.41 6.43
N ALA A 115 -16.02 0.10 6.68
CA ALA A 115 -15.24 -0.46 7.79
C ALA A 115 -13.74 -0.11 7.66
N GLN A 116 -13.18 -0.20 6.44
CA GLN A 116 -11.80 0.20 6.16
C GLN A 116 -11.56 1.69 6.43
N LEU A 117 -12.48 2.55 6.03
CA LEU A 117 -12.37 3.99 6.26
C LEU A 117 -12.44 4.34 7.75
N ARG A 118 -13.29 3.66 8.52
CA ARG A 118 -13.29 3.81 9.99
C ARG A 118 -11.96 3.39 10.61
N ASN A 119 -11.41 2.27 10.17
CA ASN A 119 -10.08 1.84 10.62
C ASN A 119 -9.00 2.89 10.33
N LEU A 120 -9.06 3.60 9.20
CA LEU A 120 -8.11 4.69 8.90
C LEU A 120 -8.21 5.82 9.94
N VAL A 121 -9.41 6.16 10.40
CA VAL A 121 -9.60 7.15 11.47
C VAL A 121 -9.00 6.64 12.77
N GLU A 122 -9.30 5.41 13.17
CA GLU A 122 -8.81 4.80 14.41
C GLU A 122 -7.26 4.68 14.44
N VAL A 123 -6.65 4.20 13.35
CA VAL A 123 -5.17 4.05 13.32
C VAL A 123 -4.45 5.39 13.27
N SER A 124 -5.11 6.47 12.79
CA SER A 124 -4.54 7.82 12.78
C SER A 124 -4.44 8.43 14.18
N ASP A 125 -5.11 7.87 15.19
CA ASP A 125 -4.94 8.26 16.58
C ASP A 125 -3.71 7.60 17.24
N ARG A 126 -3.10 6.62 16.58
CA ARG A 126 -1.87 5.96 17.09
C ARG A 126 -0.66 6.88 16.90
N PRO A 127 0.22 6.98 17.92
CA PRO A 127 1.47 7.72 17.80
C PRO A 127 2.30 7.22 16.61
N GLY A 128 2.85 8.13 15.84
CA GLY A 128 3.71 7.82 14.70
C GLY A 128 2.98 7.52 13.39
N ILE A 129 1.65 7.41 13.38
CA ILE A 129 0.86 7.20 12.16
C ILE A 129 0.09 8.47 11.81
N ALA A 130 0.20 8.93 10.57
CA ALA A 130 -0.58 10.04 10.04
C ALA A 130 -1.15 9.69 8.67
N VAL A 131 -2.42 10.03 8.45
CA VAL A 131 -3.09 9.88 7.16
C VAL A 131 -3.59 11.23 6.69
N GLN A 132 -3.28 11.58 5.45
CA GLN A 132 -3.75 12.81 4.79
C GLN A 132 -4.41 12.47 3.46
N VAL A 133 -5.29 13.34 2.99
CA VAL A 133 -6.04 13.16 1.74
C VAL A 133 -5.78 14.33 0.81
N ILE A 134 -5.48 14.04 -0.45
CA ILE A 134 -5.48 15.03 -1.53
C ILE A 134 -6.90 15.06 -2.12
N PRO A 135 -7.62 16.18 -1.99
CA PRO A 135 -8.98 16.28 -2.47
C PRO A 135 -9.06 16.40 -3.99
N TYR A 136 -10.14 15.92 -4.59
CA TYR A 136 -10.40 16.08 -6.02
C TYR A 136 -10.30 17.55 -6.50
N ALA A 137 -10.62 18.50 -5.62
CA ALA A 137 -10.51 19.93 -5.91
C ALA A 137 -9.09 20.40 -6.18
N GLN A 138 -8.06 19.61 -5.81
CA GLN A 138 -6.65 19.92 -6.12
C GLN A 138 -6.37 19.94 -7.63
N GLY A 139 -7.16 19.23 -8.44
CA GLY A 139 -6.95 19.11 -9.87
C GLY A 139 -5.69 18.30 -10.22
N ALA A 140 -4.84 18.82 -11.08
CA ALA A 140 -3.59 18.15 -11.48
C ALA A 140 -2.47 18.39 -10.45
N TYR A 141 -1.75 17.30 -10.10
CA TYR A 141 -0.64 17.33 -9.15
C TYR A 141 0.34 16.18 -9.41
N VAL A 142 1.52 16.22 -8.80
CA VAL A 142 2.64 15.29 -9.06
C VAL A 142 2.31 13.80 -8.82
N GLY A 143 1.35 13.48 -7.96
CA GLY A 143 0.94 12.09 -7.68
C GLY A 143 0.18 11.40 -8.81
N MET A 144 -0.21 12.09 -9.86
CA MET A 144 -0.90 11.49 -11.02
C MET A 144 -0.02 10.52 -11.81
N ASP A 145 1.31 10.56 -11.60
CA ASP A 145 2.25 9.61 -12.21
C ASP A 145 2.18 8.21 -11.57
N GLY A 146 1.54 8.08 -10.43
CA GLY A 146 1.28 6.79 -9.78
C GLY A 146 1.73 6.69 -8.33
N PRO A 147 1.33 5.61 -7.64
CA PRO A 147 1.64 5.37 -6.23
C PRO A 147 3.11 5.01 -6.02
N PHE A 148 3.67 5.40 -4.87
CA PHE A 148 5.01 5.03 -4.44
C PHE A 148 5.16 5.04 -2.93
N THR A 149 6.23 4.41 -2.43
CA THR A 149 6.60 4.42 -1.02
C THR A 149 8.09 4.74 -0.89
N VAL A 150 8.45 5.67 -0.01
CA VAL A 150 9.84 5.96 0.34
C VAL A 150 10.12 5.38 1.72
N TYR A 151 11.12 4.52 1.81
CA TYR A 151 11.64 3.95 3.05
C TYR A 151 12.91 4.71 3.44
N SER A 152 12.96 5.28 4.65
CA SER A 152 14.11 6.02 5.15
C SER A 152 14.73 5.32 6.34
N TYR A 153 16.05 5.22 6.33
CA TYR A 153 16.86 4.47 7.30
C TYR A 153 17.59 5.40 8.27
N PRO A 154 18.02 4.88 9.45
CA PRO A 154 18.64 5.70 10.48
C PRO A 154 20.07 6.11 10.14
N ASP A 155 20.80 5.32 9.36
CA ASP A 155 22.20 5.57 9.02
C ASP A 155 22.28 6.54 7.83
N PRO A 156 22.96 7.68 7.94
CA PRO A 156 23.20 8.59 6.81
C PRO A 156 23.99 7.97 5.64
N MET A 157 24.66 6.83 5.87
CA MET A 157 25.36 6.07 4.83
C MET A 157 24.45 5.11 4.09
N GLU A 158 23.26 4.78 4.64
CA GLU A 158 22.24 4.00 3.97
C GLU A 158 21.35 4.93 3.16
N LEU A 159 21.27 4.64 1.86
CA LEU A 159 20.39 5.40 0.96
C LEU A 159 18.94 5.02 1.22
N ASP A 160 18.05 6.00 1.23
CA ASP A 160 16.62 5.74 1.19
C ASP A 160 16.27 4.88 -0.05
N VAL A 161 15.22 4.11 0.06
CA VAL A 161 14.72 3.24 -1.02
C VAL A 161 13.34 3.67 -1.44
N VAL A 162 13.09 3.75 -2.76
CA VAL A 162 11.75 4.00 -3.30
C VAL A 162 11.17 2.70 -3.83
N GLY A 163 10.01 2.30 -3.32
CA GLY A 163 9.23 1.17 -3.81
C GLY A 163 8.10 1.59 -4.72
N LEU A 164 8.03 0.97 -5.89
CA LEU A 164 6.96 1.13 -6.89
C LEU A 164 6.30 -0.21 -7.14
N ASP A 165 4.98 -0.29 -6.99
CA ASP A 165 4.22 -1.51 -7.28
C ASP A 165 3.72 -1.52 -8.72
N ASN A 166 3.91 -2.64 -9.43
CA ASN A 166 3.40 -2.88 -10.76
C ASN A 166 2.87 -4.32 -10.93
N LEU A 167 2.32 -4.65 -12.10
CA LEU A 167 1.73 -5.98 -12.38
C LEU A 167 2.73 -7.14 -12.28
N ASP A 168 4.00 -6.87 -12.57
CA ASP A 168 5.05 -7.88 -12.56
C ASP A 168 5.76 -7.99 -11.21
N GLY A 169 5.46 -7.10 -10.25
CA GLY A 169 6.04 -7.08 -8.91
C GLY A 169 6.47 -5.69 -8.44
N GLY A 170 7.29 -5.63 -7.38
CA GLY A 170 7.89 -4.38 -6.89
C GLY A 170 9.14 -4.00 -7.69
N LEU A 171 9.30 -2.72 -7.95
CA LEU A 171 10.55 -2.13 -8.40
C LEU A 171 11.10 -1.26 -7.27
N TYR A 172 12.36 -1.47 -6.90
CA TYR A 172 13.02 -0.69 -5.86
C TYR A 172 14.12 0.16 -6.46
N LEU A 173 14.14 1.44 -6.14
CA LEU A 173 15.11 2.43 -6.62
C LEU A 173 15.96 2.89 -5.45
N GLU A 174 17.27 2.78 -5.60
CA GLU A 174 18.28 3.20 -4.60
C GLU A 174 19.20 4.29 -5.12
N GLU A 175 19.07 4.63 -6.41
CA GLU A 175 19.89 5.68 -7.02
C GLU A 175 19.52 7.05 -6.42
N SER A 176 20.51 7.78 -5.90
CA SER A 176 20.31 9.02 -5.14
C SER A 176 19.49 10.07 -5.87
N GLY A 177 19.67 10.22 -7.19
CA GLY A 177 18.91 11.18 -7.98
C GLY A 177 17.43 10.80 -8.11
N ALA A 178 17.14 9.49 -8.26
CA ALA A 178 15.77 9.01 -8.28
C ALA A 178 15.11 9.18 -6.91
N VAL A 179 15.78 8.80 -5.84
CA VAL A 179 15.29 8.93 -4.46
C VAL A 179 14.96 10.39 -4.14
N GLU A 180 15.84 11.34 -4.48
CA GLU A 180 15.62 12.77 -4.25
C GLU A 180 14.39 13.28 -5.00
N ASN A 181 14.17 12.85 -6.24
CA ASN A 181 12.98 13.20 -7.01
C ASN A 181 11.69 12.74 -6.32
N TYR A 182 11.64 11.51 -5.79
CA TYR A 182 10.46 10.99 -5.08
C TYR A 182 10.26 11.64 -3.72
N ARG A 183 11.32 12.01 -3.00
CA ARG A 183 11.22 12.80 -1.76
C ARG A 183 10.64 14.19 -2.04
N SER A 184 11.16 14.87 -3.05
CA SER A 184 10.63 16.17 -3.48
C SER A 184 9.15 16.06 -3.92
N ALA A 185 8.79 15.00 -4.66
CA ALA A 185 7.41 14.73 -5.02
C ALA A 185 6.54 14.53 -3.79
N PHE A 186 7.02 13.76 -2.79
CA PHE A 186 6.27 13.54 -1.55
C PHE A 186 6.05 14.84 -0.75
N ASP A 187 7.02 15.73 -0.69
CA ASP A 187 6.88 17.05 -0.06
C ASP A 187 5.82 17.90 -0.77
N GLN A 188 5.76 17.86 -2.10
CA GLN A 188 4.71 18.51 -2.88
C GLN A 188 3.33 17.92 -2.61
N LEU A 189 3.23 16.58 -2.53
CA LEU A 189 1.98 15.88 -2.17
C LEU A 189 1.51 16.31 -0.78
N ARG A 190 2.41 16.38 0.18
CA ARG A 190 2.11 16.81 1.55
C ARG A 190 1.62 18.25 1.61
N ALA A 191 2.17 19.13 0.80
CA ALA A 191 1.73 20.53 0.70
C ALA A 191 0.35 20.66 0.04
N ALA A 192 0.00 19.76 -0.89
CA ALA A 192 -1.29 19.72 -1.58
C ALA A 192 -2.40 19.03 -0.78
N ALA A 193 -2.03 18.17 0.18
CA ALA A 193 -2.97 17.42 1.00
C ALA A 193 -3.67 18.29 2.05
N LEU A 194 -4.87 17.88 2.41
CA LEU A 194 -5.58 18.40 3.58
C LEU A 194 -4.76 18.13 4.85
N SER A 195 -4.93 18.95 5.89
CA SER A 195 -4.39 18.64 7.21
C SER A 195 -4.92 17.28 7.70
N SER A 196 -4.21 16.63 8.63
CA SER A 196 -4.65 15.33 9.18
C SER A 196 -6.10 15.43 9.75
N ARG A 197 -6.44 16.50 10.47
CA ARG A 197 -7.79 16.71 10.99
C ARG A 197 -8.84 16.79 9.87
N GLN A 198 -8.62 17.64 8.88
CA GLN A 198 -9.53 17.77 7.73
C GLN A 198 -9.66 16.46 6.94
N SER A 199 -8.59 15.71 6.84
CA SER A 199 -8.57 14.39 6.20
C SER A 199 -9.46 13.41 6.97
N MET A 200 -9.38 13.37 8.29
CA MET A 200 -10.24 12.53 9.12
C MET A 200 -11.73 12.93 9.01
N ASP A 201 -12.02 14.22 8.88
CA ASP A 201 -13.39 14.71 8.67
C ASP A 201 -13.96 14.21 7.32
N VAL A 202 -13.13 14.24 6.25
CA VAL A 202 -13.51 13.72 4.92
C VAL A 202 -13.69 12.22 4.95
N ILE A 203 -12.72 11.47 5.49
CA ILE A 203 -12.78 10.01 5.59
C ILE A 203 -14.02 9.56 6.37
N SER A 204 -14.27 10.18 7.52
CA SER A 204 -15.43 9.86 8.36
C SER A 204 -16.76 10.15 7.67
N ARG A 205 -16.83 11.21 6.87
CA ARG A 205 -18.03 11.54 6.09
C ARG A 205 -18.30 10.48 5.03
N VAL A 206 -17.29 10.12 4.21
CA VAL A 206 -17.44 9.10 3.18
C VAL A 206 -17.80 7.73 3.79
N ALA A 207 -17.22 7.37 4.95
CA ALA A 207 -17.57 6.14 5.65
C ALA A 207 -19.06 6.09 6.01
N ARG A 208 -19.61 7.20 6.56
CA ARG A 208 -21.04 7.29 6.90
C ARG A 208 -21.95 7.25 5.67
N ASP A 209 -21.55 7.90 4.57
CA ASP A 209 -22.34 7.91 3.34
C ASP A 209 -22.47 6.48 2.78
N LEU A 210 -21.38 5.70 2.78
CA LEU A 210 -21.38 4.30 2.35
C LEU A 210 -22.19 3.35 3.27
N GLU A 211 -22.40 3.70 4.53
CA GLU A 211 -23.25 2.93 5.46
C GLU A 211 -24.75 3.13 5.21
N ASN A 212 -25.11 4.22 4.55
CA ASN A 212 -26.50 4.58 4.27
C ASN A 212 -26.93 4.16 2.85
N GLU A 213 -26.02 3.59 2.03
CA GLU A 213 -26.31 2.99 0.71
C GLU A 213 -26.86 1.56 0.85
#